data_6e1da9b61015965d5161d1a3961fc735
#
_entry.id   6e1da9b61015965d5161d1a3961fc735
#
_cell.length_a   1.000
_cell.length_b   1.000
_cell.length_c   1.000
_cell.angle_alpha   90.00
_cell.angle_beta   90.00
_cell.angle_gamma   90.00
#
_symmetry.space_group_name_H-M   'P 1'
#
loop_
_entity.id
_entity.type
_entity.pdbx_description
1 polymer ?
#
loop_
_entity_poly.entity_id
_entity_poly.type
_entity_poly.pdbx_seq_one_letter_code
_entity_poly.pdbx_strand_id
1 'polypeptide(L)'
;RLFVPVFAGSCVKEQGVNSLMDDVATYFPAPTDYGEMPLIDGDTLKISSEDDRPVVFDFKTLNDAQQGRLSFLKVLTGTIEPGMELVNARTRKGERLAHLYVMCGREMTEVGHAYAGDIVVVPKMSAETGDTLSVTGKVEAAAFKFPNSQYRIAIEAENRSDEDKLFTFIEKACEADPTMSIDRDEETA
;
A
#
# COMPACT_ATOMS: atom_id res chain seq x y z
N ARG A 1 1.76 -4.70 27.08
CA ARG A 1 0.33 -4.28 27.15
C ARG A 1 -0.22 -4.74 28.49
N LEU A 2 -0.86 -3.84 29.27
CA LEU A 2 -1.35 -4.14 30.62
C LEU A 2 -2.79 -4.70 30.62
N PHE A 3 -3.58 -4.41 29.57
CA PHE A 3 -4.94 -4.92 29.41
C PHE A 3 -5.34 -4.96 27.93
N VAL A 4 -6.38 -5.75 27.63
CA VAL A 4 -7.01 -5.82 26.31
C VAL A 4 -8.46 -5.41 26.49
N PRO A 5 -8.90 -4.27 25.91
CA PRO A 5 -10.31 -3.86 25.97
C PRO A 5 -11.17 -4.80 25.12
N VAL A 6 -12.37 -5.12 25.63
CA VAL A 6 -13.34 -5.96 24.94
C VAL A 6 -14.63 -5.17 24.79
N PHE A 7 -15.14 -5.09 23.57
CA PHE A 7 -16.34 -4.37 23.22
C PHE A 7 -17.41 -5.32 22.68
N ALA A 8 -18.66 -4.99 22.94
CA ALA A 8 -19.80 -5.68 22.38
C ALA A 8 -20.73 -4.64 21.74
N GLY A 9 -21.18 -4.92 20.53
CA GLY A 9 -22.06 -4.02 19.80
C GLY A 9 -22.77 -4.69 18.63
N SER A 10 -23.64 -3.94 17.98
CA SER A 10 -24.35 -4.35 16.77
C SER A 10 -24.40 -3.18 15.79
N CYS A 11 -23.69 -3.30 14.67
CA CYS A 11 -23.73 -2.28 13.61
C CYS A 11 -25.14 -2.15 12.99
N VAL A 12 -25.87 -3.27 12.85
CA VAL A 12 -27.23 -3.27 12.30
C VAL A 12 -28.24 -2.52 13.20
N LYS A 13 -28.03 -2.58 14.51
CA LYS A 13 -28.86 -1.88 15.51
C LYS A 13 -28.29 -0.55 15.97
N GLU A 14 -27.13 -0.14 15.39
CA GLU A 14 -26.38 1.06 15.76
C GLU A 14 -26.05 1.17 17.27
N GLN A 15 -25.94 0.01 17.95
CA GLN A 15 -25.64 -0.04 19.37
C GLN A 15 -24.15 -0.25 19.61
N GLY A 16 -23.55 0.58 20.48
CA GLY A 16 -22.15 0.48 20.88
C GLY A 16 -21.12 0.98 19.86
N VAL A 17 -21.56 1.46 18.68
CA VAL A 17 -20.63 1.94 17.63
C VAL A 17 -19.91 3.22 18.07
N ASN A 18 -20.64 4.20 18.60
CA ASN A 18 -20.02 5.46 19.07
C ASN A 18 -19.05 5.19 20.21
N SER A 19 -19.41 4.34 21.18
CA SER A 19 -18.52 3.97 22.28
C SER A 19 -17.24 3.31 21.78
N LEU A 20 -17.34 2.42 20.77
CA LEU A 20 -16.17 1.81 20.15
C LEU A 20 -15.26 2.88 19.50
N MET A 21 -15.83 3.85 18.80
CA MET A 21 -15.06 4.93 18.15
C MET A 21 -14.38 5.83 19.18
N ASP A 22 -15.07 6.17 20.28
CA ASP A 22 -14.49 6.94 21.38
C ASP A 22 -13.34 6.19 22.05
N ASP A 23 -13.50 4.88 22.23
CA ASP A 23 -12.47 4.03 22.83
C ASP A 23 -11.27 3.82 21.91
N VAL A 24 -11.48 3.72 20.58
CA VAL A 24 -10.39 3.73 19.58
C VAL A 24 -9.59 5.03 19.70
N ALA A 25 -10.26 6.18 19.75
CA ALA A 25 -9.60 7.47 19.90
C ALA A 25 -8.84 7.63 21.24
N THR A 26 -9.32 6.97 22.29
CA THR A 26 -8.74 7.08 23.65
C THR A 26 -7.58 6.13 23.88
N TYR A 27 -7.68 4.89 23.40
CA TYR A 27 -6.79 3.79 23.79
C TYR A 27 -5.83 3.33 22.70
N PHE A 28 -6.10 3.64 21.43
CA PHE A 28 -5.21 3.24 20.35
C PHE A 28 -4.08 4.26 20.19
N PRO A 29 -2.85 3.79 20.05
CA PRO A 29 -1.70 4.67 19.87
C PRO A 29 -1.75 5.36 18.50
N ALA A 30 -1.25 6.58 18.44
CA ALA A 30 -0.94 7.21 17.16
C ALA A 30 0.21 6.48 16.45
N PRO A 31 0.30 6.57 15.12
CA PRO A 31 1.41 5.95 14.37
C PRO A 31 2.79 6.36 14.86
N THR A 32 2.93 7.59 15.38
CA THR A 32 4.18 8.15 15.89
C THR A 32 4.54 7.69 17.30
N ASP A 33 3.61 7.08 18.05
CA ASP A 33 3.89 6.63 19.43
C ASP A 33 4.74 5.35 19.46
N TYR A 34 4.41 4.38 18.59
CA TYR A 34 5.03 3.05 18.57
C TYR A 34 5.29 2.53 17.16
N GLY A 35 5.08 3.38 16.14
CA GLY A 35 5.24 2.95 14.76
C GLY A 35 6.72 2.74 14.43
N GLU A 36 7.05 1.51 14.07
CA GLU A 36 8.38 1.12 13.62
C GLU A 36 8.27 0.28 12.35
N MET A 37 9.19 0.50 11.42
CA MET A 37 9.31 -0.28 10.19
C MET A 37 10.67 -0.97 10.18
N PRO A 38 10.72 -2.31 10.18
CA PRO A 38 11.98 -3.03 10.03
C PRO A 38 12.57 -2.80 8.65
N LEU A 39 13.88 -2.62 8.57
CA LEU A 39 14.62 -2.43 7.33
C LEU A 39 15.37 -3.71 6.93
N ILE A 40 15.73 -3.81 5.66
CA ILE A 40 16.44 -4.99 5.10
C ILE A 40 17.83 -5.17 5.73
N ASP A 41 18.50 -4.08 6.08
CA ASP A 41 19.82 -4.08 6.73
C ASP A 41 19.80 -4.54 8.21
N GLY A 42 18.61 -4.79 8.77
CA GLY A 42 18.40 -5.20 10.14
C GLY A 42 18.15 -4.05 11.10
N ASP A 43 18.23 -2.82 10.63
CA ASP A 43 17.88 -1.63 11.40
C ASP A 43 16.34 -1.45 11.43
N THR A 44 15.90 -0.46 12.20
CA THR A 44 14.48 -0.12 12.34
C THR A 44 14.28 1.37 12.12
N LEU A 45 13.37 1.72 11.24
CA LEU A 45 12.95 3.10 11.00
C LEU A 45 11.75 3.43 11.88
N LYS A 46 11.88 4.46 12.73
CA LYS A 46 10.75 4.98 13.50
C LYS A 46 9.88 5.88 12.64
N ILE A 47 8.57 5.74 12.78
CA ILE A 47 7.62 6.66 12.19
C ILE A 47 7.69 7.98 12.97
N SER A 48 8.15 9.04 12.31
CA SER A 48 8.41 10.33 12.97
C SER A 48 8.18 11.50 12.02
N SER A 49 7.55 12.54 12.54
CA SER A 49 7.45 13.84 11.87
C SER A 49 8.65 14.76 12.11
N GLU A 50 9.57 14.36 12.99
CA GLU A 50 10.76 15.16 13.34
C GLU A 50 11.89 15.01 12.30
N ASP A 51 11.89 13.95 11.50
CA ASP A 51 12.86 13.77 10.40
C ASP A 51 12.33 14.45 9.14
N ASP A 52 13.02 15.48 8.66
CA ASP A 52 12.65 16.22 7.45
C ASP A 52 12.82 15.42 6.15
N ARG A 53 13.43 14.24 6.21
CA ARG A 53 13.66 13.39 5.03
C ARG A 53 12.48 12.45 4.83
N PRO A 54 11.66 12.68 3.80
CA PRO A 54 10.51 11.83 3.56
C PRO A 54 10.92 10.41 3.14
N VAL A 55 10.28 9.45 3.80
CA VAL A 55 10.31 8.04 3.44
C VAL A 55 8.87 7.56 3.38
N VAL A 56 8.49 6.93 2.27
CA VAL A 56 7.16 6.36 2.08
C VAL A 56 7.27 4.89 1.71
N PHE A 57 6.26 4.13 2.10
CA PHE A 57 6.16 2.70 1.85
C PHE A 57 4.88 2.39 1.07
N ASP A 58 5.02 1.77 -0.11
CA ASP A 58 3.89 1.27 -0.88
C ASP A 58 3.44 -0.08 -0.31
N PHE A 59 2.34 -0.06 0.44
CA PHE A 59 1.85 -1.27 1.10
C PHE A 59 0.74 -1.98 0.32
N LYS A 60 0.19 -1.32 -0.71
CA LYS A 60 -0.89 -1.88 -1.52
C LYS A 60 -1.00 -1.18 -2.87
N THR A 61 -1.15 -1.96 -3.92
CA THR A 61 -1.49 -1.49 -5.26
C THR A 61 -2.88 -1.99 -5.66
N LEU A 62 -3.68 -1.13 -6.28
CA LEU A 62 -4.97 -1.49 -6.88
C LEU A 62 -5.01 -1.02 -8.34
N ASN A 63 -5.71 -1.78 -9.18
CA ASN A 63 -6.05 -1.38 -10.53
C ASN A 63 -7.54 -1.01 -10.60
N ASP A 64 -7.83 0.28 -10.62
CA ASP A 64 -9.18 0.83 -10.77
C ASP A 64 -9.53 0.99 -12.24
N ALA A 65 -10.78 0.70 -12.60
CA ALA A 65 -11.24 0.74 -13.99
C ALA A 65 -11.24 2.17 -14.59
N GLN A 66 -11.40 3.20 -13.77
CA GLN A 66 -11.50 4.60 -14.20
C GLN A 66 -10.19 5.36 -13.99
N GLN A 67 -9.53 5.12 -12.85
CA GLN A 67 -8.35 5.85 -12.42
C GLN A 67 -7.02 5.15 -12.81
N GLY A 68 -7.11 3.89 -13.24
CA GLY A 68 -5.95 3.06 -13.53
C GLY A 68 -5.27 2.55 -12.25
N ARG A 69 -3.95 2.45 -12.29
CA ARG A 69 -3.15 1.98 -11.16
C ARG A 69 -3.12 3.01 -10.04
N LEU A 70 -3.43 2.57 -8.83
CA LEU A 70 -3.42 3.35 -7.59
C LEU A 70 -2.43 2.72 -6.60
N SER A 71 -1.41 3.46 -6.19
CA SER A 71 -0.48 3.07 -5.14
C SER A 71 -0.89 3.67 -3.80
N PHE A 72 -1.03 2.84 -2.78
CA PHE A 72 -1.35 3.25 -1.41
C PHE A 72 -0.06 3.37 -0.62
N LEU A 73 0.31 4.59 -0.32
CA LEU A 73 1.54 4.92 0.37
C LEU A 73 1.28 5.25 1.83
N LYS A 74 2.06 4.66 2.73
CA LYS A 74 2.18 5.10 4.11
C LYS A 74 3.40 5.99 4.26
N VAL A 75 3.20 7.20 4.75
CA VAL A 75 4.31 8.11 5.09
C VAL A 75 4.95 7.62 6.39
N LEU A 76 6.23 7.26 6.34
CA LEU A 76 6.98 6.76 7.50
C LEU A 76 7.70 7.91 8.21
N THR A 77 8.35 8.80 7.47
CA THR A 77 9.03 9.98 8.01
C THR A 77 8.80 11.20 7.14
N GLY A 78 8.97 12.37 7.74
CA GLY A 78 8.90 13.66 7.05
C GLY A 78 7.51 14.02 6.55
N THR A 79 7.51 14.89 5.56
CA THR A 79 6.29 15.39 4.89
C THR A 79 6.46 15.22 3.39
N ILE A 80 5.40 14.80 2.71
CA ILE A 80 5.35 14.71 1.26
C ILE A 80 4.33 15.69 0.69
N GLU A 81 4.62 16.20 -0.51
CA GLU A 81 3.81 17.17 -1.24
C GLU A 81 3.64 16.76 -2.70
N PRO A 82 2.55 17.19 -3.37
CA PRO A 82 2.39 16.98 -4.79
C PRO A 82 3.56 17.56 -5.60
N GLY A 83 4.01 16.80 -6.60
CA GLY A 83 5.14 17.17 -7.46
C GLY A 83 6.51 16.75 -6.92
N MET A 84 6.61 16.28 -5.69
CA MET A 84 7.85 15.76 -5.12
C MET A 84 8.33 14.52 -5.88
N GLU A 85 9.64 14.36 -6.01
CA GLU A 85 10.28 13.19 -6.61
C GLU A 85 11.04 12.42 -5.53
N LEU A 86 10.74 11.13 -5.42
CA LEU A 86 11.40 10.20 -4.51
C LEU A 86 12.02 9.06 -5.31
N VAL A 87 13.11 8.51 -4.82
CA VAL A 87 13.82 7.40 -5.45
C VAL A 87 13.35 6.09 -4.84
N ASN A 88 12.89 5.18 -5.69
CA ASN A 88 12.53 3.82 -5.31
C ASN A 88 13.79 3.02 -4.94
N ALA A 89 13.83 2.43 -3.76
CA ALA A 89 15.01 1.73 -3.24
C ALA A 89 15.35 0.48 -4.06
N ARG A 90 14.34 -0.28 -4.53
CA ARG A 90 14.52 -1.50 -5.33
C ARG A 90 14.98 -1.20 -6.75
N THR A 91 14.28 -0.32 -7.47
CA THR A 91 14.53 -0.05 -8.89
C THR A 91 15.58 1.02 -9.14
N ARG A 92 15.91 1.83 -8.12
CA ARG A 92 16.81 3.01 -8.20
C ARG A 92 16.30 4.10 -9.14
N LYS A 93 15.04 4.09 -9.52
CA LYS A 93 14.41 5.09 -10.39
C LYS A 93 13.68 6.15 -9.57
N GLY A 94 13.65 7.37 -10.09
CA GLY A 94 12.82 8.45 -9.55
C GLY A 94 11.34 8.21 -9.85
N GLU A 95 10.51 8.36 -8.83
CA GLU A 95 9.06 8.31 -8.89
C GLU A 95 8.49 9.67 -8.50
N ARG A 96 7.67 10.25 -9.35
CA ARG A 96 7.06 11.54 -9.10
C ARG A 96 5.69 11.37 -8.46
N LEU A 97 5.50 11.96 -7.29
CA LEU A 97 4.22 12.06 -6.59
C LEU A 97 3.38 13.18 -7.22
N ALA A 98 2.78 12.94 -8.39
CA ALA A 98 2.12 13.99 -9.16
C ALA A 98 0.97 14.65 -8.39
N HIS A 99 0.13 13.84 -7.75
CA HIS A 99 -1.01 14.23 -6.94
C HIS A 99 -1.09 13.33 -5.72
N LEU A 100 -1.55 13.85 -4.59
CA LEU A 100 -1.80 13.09 -3.39
C LEU A 100 -3.30 13.10 -3.08
N TYR A 101 -3.86 11.93 -2.80
CA TYR A 101 -5.27 11.79 -2.44
C TYR A 101 -5.42 11.05 -1.12
N VAL A 102 -6.44 11.44 -0.36
CA VAL A 102 -6.99 10.63 0.74
C VAL A 102 -8.23 9.92 0.22
N MET A 103 -8.31 8.62 0.43
CA MET A 103 -9.41 7.81 -0.06
C MET A 103 -10.35 7.42 1.09
N CYS A 104 -11.64 7.72 0.91
CA CYS A 104 -12.70 7.30 1.81
C CYS A 104 -13.73 6.49 1.03
N GLY A 105 -13.69 5.16 1.18
CA GLY A 105 -14.47 4.27 0.32
C GLY A 105 -14.03 4.38 -1.14
N ARG A 106 -14.90 4.93 -2.01
CA ARG A 106 -14.60 5.18 -3.43
C ARG A 106 -14.30 6.65 -3.75
N GLU A 107 -14.48 7.51 -2.77
CA GLU A 107 -14.24 8.94 -2.95
C GLU A 107 -12.77 9.26 -2.69
N MET A 108 -12.17 10.00 -3.61
CA MET A 108 -10.79 10.47 -3.54
C MET A 108 -10.81 11.99 -3.37
N THR A 109 -10.21 12.47 -2.29
CA THR A 109 -10.05 13.90 -2.01
C THR A 109 -8.59 14.27 -2.15
N GLU A 110 -8.28 15.24 -3.00
CA GLU A 110 -6.92 15.74 -3.19
C GLU A 110 -6.44 16.51 -1.97
N VAL A 111 -5.18 16.27 -1.57
CA VAL A 111 -4.54 16.93 -0.44
C VAL A 111 -3.22 17.57 -0.86
N GLY A 112 -2.90 18.70 -0.25
CA GLY A 112 -1.67 19.45 -0.55
C GLY A 112 -0.42 18.91 0.13
N HIS A 113 -0.56 18.09 1.16
CA HIS A 113 0.55 17.49 1.90
C HIS A 113 0.06 16.29 2.70
N ALA A 114 0.99 15.42 3.07
CA ALA A 114 0.76 14.33 4.01
C ALA A 114 1.97 14.16 4.93
N TYR A 115 1.70 13.83 6.18
CA TYR A 115 2.67 13.75 7.27
C TYR A 115 2.96 12.30 7.66
N ALA A 116 4.03 12.12 8.42
CA ALA A 116 4.38 10.82 8.99
C ALA A 116 3.18 10.19 9.72
N GLY A 117 2.85 8.95 9.35
CA GLY A 117 1.68 8.21 9.84
C GLY A 117 0.47 8.26 8.92
N ASP A 118 0.38 9.23 8.01
CA ASP A 118 -0.71 9.34 7.04
C ASP A 118 -0.64 8.24 5.98
N ILE A 119 -1.80 7.92 5.44
CA ILE A 119 -1.96 7.04 4.27
C ILE A 119 -2.53 7.88 3.14
N VAL A 120 -1.84 7.88 2.02
CA VAL A 120 -2.26 8.57 0.80
C VAL A 120 -2.26 7.64 -0.40
N VAL A 121 -3.02 8.02 -1.41
CA VAL A 121 -3.10 7.33 -2.69
C VAL A 121 -2.47 8.19 -3.77
N VAL A 122 -1.59 7.59 -4.55
CA VAL A 122 -0.94 8.24 -5.69
C VAL A 122 -1.26 7.45 -6.96
N PRO A 123 -1.93 8.08 -7.94
CA PRO A 123 -2.23 7.41 -9.20
C PRO A 123 -1.00 7.29 -10.10
N LYS A 124 -0.99 6.24 -10.95
CA LYS A 124 -0.05 6.07 -12.07
C LYS A 124 1.43 5.99 -11.68
N MET A 125 1.74 5.53 -10.48
CA MET A 125 3.11 5.18 -10.11
C MET A 125 3.53 3.86 -10.72
N SER A 126 4.85 3.67 -10.91
CA SER A 126 5.43 2.39 -11.32
C SER A 126 5.94 1.55 -10.14
N ALA A 127 5.91 2.11 -8.92
CA ALA A 127 6.23 1.39 -7.69
C ALA A 127 5.29 0.19 -7.48
N GLU A 128 5.82 -0.88 -6.93
CA GLU A 128 5.08 -2.10 -6.61
C GLU A 128 4.82 -2.22 -5.11
N THR A 129 3.84 -3.04 -4.75
CA THR A 129 3.56 -3.36 -3.35
C THR A 129 4.80 -3.92 -2.66
N GLY A 130 5.23 -3.28 -1.57
CA GLY A 130 6.46 -3.59 -0.85
C GLY A 130 7.61 -2.63 -1.14
N ASP A 131 7.51 -1.77 -2.15
CA ASP A 131 8.56 -0.80 -2.46
C ASP A 131 8.63 0.32 -1.42
N THR A 132 9.83 0.76 -1.15
CA THR A 132 10.13 1.93 -0.31
C THR A 132 10.70 3.04 -1.17
N LEU A 133 10.17 4.24 -1.01
CA LEU A 133 10.67 5.42 -1.72
C LEU A 133 11.18 6.45 -0.71
N SER A 134 12.31 7.03 -1.03
CA SER A 134 12.95 8.05 -0.19
C SER A 134 13.74 9.04 -1.05
N VAL A 135 14.18 10.16 -0.48
CA VAL A 135 15.00 11.15 -1.19
C VAL A 135 16.28 10.52 -1.76
N THR A 136 16.89 9.60 -1.03
CA THR A 136 18.18 8.99 -1.41
C THR A 136 18.05 7.61 -2.07
N GLY A 137 16.89 6.97 -1.97
CA GLY A 137 16.69 5.57 -2.39
C GLY A 137 17.49 4.54 -1.58
N LYS A 138 18.06 4.93 -0.44
CA LYS A 138 18.90 4.04 0.39
C LYS A 138 18.13 3.30 1.48
N VAL A 139 16.99 3.84 1.89
CA VAL A 139 16.13 3.23 2.91
C VAL A 139 15.24 2.21 2.22
N GLU A 140 15.30 0.97 2.66
CA GLU A 140 14.50 -0.13 2.11
C GLU A 140 13.86 -0.91 3.25
N ALA A 141 12.53 -0.89 3.31
CA ALA A 141 11.77 -1.63 4.31
C ALA A 141 11.84 -3.13 4.06
N ALA A 142 11.85 -3.92 5.12
CA ALA A 142 11.78 -5.36 5.01
C ALA A 142 10.42 -5.76 4.40
N ALA A 143 10.47 -6.56 3.34
CA ALA A 143 9.27 -7.02 2.65
C ALA A 143 8.37 -7.85 3.58
N PHE A 144 7.07 -7.67 3.46
CA PHE A 144 6.10 -8.56 4.10
C PHE A 144 6.18 -9.94 3.46
N LYS A 145 6.17 -10.98 4.31
CA LYS A 145 6.06 -12.34 3.82
C LYS A 145 4.58 -12.66 3.60
N PHE A 146 4.18 -12.67 2.35
CA PHE A 146 2.86 -13.14 1.96
C PHE A 146 2.81 -14.67 1.99
N PRO A 147 1.64 -15.28 2.26
CA PRO A 147 1.48 -16.72 2.17
C PRO A 147 1.69 -17.19 0.71
N ASN A 148 2.31 -18.35 0.55
CA ASN A 148 2.47 -18.94 -0.77
C ASN A 148 1.11 -19.36 -1.34
N SER A 149 0.94 -19.21 -2.65
CA SER A 149 -0.20 -19.72 -3.40
C SER A 149 -0.34 -21.24 -3.20
N GLN A 150 -1.53 -21.70 -2.81
CA GLN A 150 -1.79 -23.12 -2.53
C GLN A 150 -2.63 -23.81 -3.61
N TYR A 151 -3.23 -23.03 -4.50
CA TYR A 151 -4.12 -23.53 -5.53
C TYR A 151 -3.65 -23.08 -6.91
N ARG A 152 -3.68 -24.02 -7.88
CA ARG A 152 -3.37 -23.73 -9.28
C ARG A 152 -4.57 -24.02 -10.15
N ILE A 153 -4.80 -23.17 -11.12
CA ILE A 153 -5.85 -23.34 -12.12
C ILE A 153 -5.28 -22.99 -13.49
N ALA A 154 -5.60 -23.82 -14.48
CA ALA A 154 -5.32 -23.50 -15.87
C ALA A 154 -6.42 -22.58 -16.41
N ILE A 155 -6.02 -21.57 -17.15
CA ILE A 155 -6.92 -20.61 -17.78
C ILE A 155 -6.57 -20.55 -19.25
N GLU A 156 -7.60 -20.68 -20.10
CA GLU A 156 -7.48 -20.62 -21.55
C GLU A 156 -8.49 -19.60 -22.08
N ALA A 157 -8.09 -18.82 -23.09
CA ALA A 157 -9.00 -17.89 -23.74
C ALA A 157 -9.91 -18.66 -24.70
N GLU A 158 -11.21 -18.34 -24.70
CA GLU A 158 -12.17 -18.95 -25.64
C GLU A 158 -11.84 -18.62 -27.11
N ASN A 159 -11.29 -17.42 -27.35
CA ASN A 159 -10.88 -16.97 -28.67
C ASN A 159 -9.40 -16.57 -28.64
N ARG A 160 -8.66 -16.97 -29.64
CA ARG A 160 -7.23 -16.63 -29.80
C ARG A 160 -6.95 -15.12 -29.81
N SER A 161 -7.90 -14.31 -30.28
CA SER A 161 -7.81 -12.85 -30.27
C SER A 161 -7.87 -12.22 -28.88
N ASP A 162 -8.28 -12.95 -27.88
CA ASP A 162 -8.44 -12.46 -26.51
C ASP A 162 -7.30 -12.91 -25.56
N GLU A 163 -6.36 -13.76 -26.04
CA GLU A 163 -5.22 -14.24 -25.26
C GLU A 163 -4.38 -13.09 -24.68
N ASP A 164 -4.02 -12.09 -25.49
CA ASP A 164 -3.22 -10.95 -25.04
C ASP A 164 -3.97 -10.10 -23.98
N LYS A 165 -5.30 -9.98 -24.16
CA LYS A 165 -6.12 -9.26 -23.18
C LYS A 165 -6.22 -10.01 -21.86
N LEU A 166 -6.39 -11.34 -21.94
CA LEU A 166 -6.44 -12.23 -20.79
C LEU A 166 -5.12 -12.13 -20.01
N PHE A 167 -3.99 -12.25 -20.71
CA PHE A 167 -2.67 -12.15 -20.09
C PHE A 167 -2.47 -10.82 -19.39
N THR A 168 -2.76 -9.71 -20.07
CA THR A 168 -2.68 -8.36 -19.49
C THR A 168 -3.59 -8.19 -18.27
N PHE A 169 -4.77 -8.82 -18.27
CA PHE A 169 -5.68 -8.78 -17.12
C PHE A 169 -5.12 -9.54 -15.92
N ILE A 170 -4.55 -10.73 -16.17
CA ILE A 170 -3.97 -11.55 -15.10
C ILE A 170 -2.71 -10.88 -14.53
N GLU A 171 -1.86 -10.28 -15.37
CA GLU A 171 -0.71 -9.50 -14.88
C GLU A 171 -1.15 -8.38 -13.91
N LYS A 172 -2.17 -7.62 -14.28
CA LYS A 172 -2.74 -6.58 -13.40
C LYS A 172 -3.34 -7.14 -12.11
N ALA A 173 -3.91 -8.34 -12.15
CA ALA A 173 -4.40 -9.02 -10.95
C ALA A 173 -3.24 -9.44 -10.03
N CYS A 174 -2.14 -9.95 -10.59
CA CYS A 174 -0.93 -10.28 -9.84
C CYS A 174 -0.26 -9.03 -9.23
N GLU A 175 -0.29 -7.88 -9.92
CA GLU A 175 0.18 -6.61 -9.34
C GLU A 175 -0.64 -6.19 -8.10
N ALA A 176 -1.95 -6.44 -8.12
CA ALA A 176 -2.84 -6.07 -7.02
C ALA A 176 -2.80 -7.08 -5.85
N ASP A 177 -2.48 -8.34 -6.14
CA ASP A 177 -2.41 -9.43 -5.15
C ASP A 177 -1.05 -10.15 -5.21
N PRO A 178 -0.11 -9.81 -4.31
CA PRO A 178 1.22 -10.44 -4.28
C PRO A 178 1.22 -11.94 -3.97
N THR A 179 0.08 -12.53 -3.61
CA THR A 179 -0.05 -13.98 -3.42
C THR A 179 -0.33 -14.74 -4.71
N MET A 180 -0.66 -14.02 -5.78
CA MET A 180 -0.92 -14.58 -7.10
C MET A 180 0.37 -14.61 -7.93
N SER A 181 0.54 -15.64 -8.72
CA SER A 181 1.59 -15.75 -9.73
C SER A 181 1.02 -16.37 -11.00
N ILE A 182 1.58 -15.98 -12.14
CA ILE A 182 1.25 -16.55 -13.44
C ILE A 182 2.47 -17.27 -13.99
N ASP A 183 2.27 -18.51 -14.43
CA ASP A 183 3.24 -19.27 -15.18
C ASP A 183 2.66 -19.55 -16.58
N ARG A 184 3.43 -19.29 -17.63
CA ARG A 184 3.05 -19.65 -18.99
C ARG A 184 3.65 -21.02 -19.33
N ASP A 185 2.79 -21.94 -19.71
CA ASP A 185 3.22 -23.25 -20.20
C ASP A 185 3.63 -23.15 -21.67
N GLU A 186 4.93 -23.28 -21.94
CA GLU A 186 5.49 -23.18 -23.30
C GLU A 186 5.18 -24.41 -24.16
N GLU A 187 4.78 -25.55 -23.55
CA GLU A 187 4.49 -26.78 -24.28
C GLU A 187 3.07 -26.85 -24.87
N THR A 188 2.15 -26.04 -24.29
CA THR A 188 0.73 -26.00 -24.69
C THR A 188 0.30 -24.68 -25.34
N ALA A 189 1.21 -23.77 -25.61
CA ALA A 189 0.93 -22.45 -26.19
C ALA A 189 0.98 -22.43 -27.72
#